data_ce42d2639254f698dae3df60bf4f24dc
#
_entry.id   ce42d2639254f698dae3df60bf4f24dc
#
_cell.length_a   1.000
_cell.length_b   1.000
_cell.length_c   1.000
_cell.angle_alpha   90.00
_cell.angle_beta   90.00
_cell.angle_gamma   90.00
#
_symmetry.space_group_name_H-M   'P 1'
#
loop_
_entity.id
_entity.type
_entity.pdbx_description
1 polymer ?
#
loop_
_entity_poly.entity_id
_entity_poly.type
_entity_poly.pdbx_seq_one_letter_code
_entity_poly.pdbx_strand_id
1 'polypeptide(L)'
;MPAHLAVGLHVNHKRVYRIYPLNGLGVKRRRRLKGLATERFPLFPPGAPNLTWALDFVMDALASGRRIKCLNCVDDFTKECLTIIAAFGIPGVQVTRILDIIALFRGYPATIRSDQGPEVTCRALDQWAFEHGVELRLIQPSKPTKNGFSESFNGQFWDECLNEHWFSEILHARKIINDLRQNYNESRPHSSLDNQTPAEFAAG
;
A
#
# COMPACT_ATOMS: atom_id res chain seq x y z
N MET A 1 3.64 -15.83 -11.62
CA MET A 1 3.49 -16.94 -12.60
C MET A 1 2.10 -16.86 -13.17
N PRO A 2 1.88 -16.88 -14.50
CA PRO A 2 0.53 -16.82 -15.04
C PRO A 2 -0.24 -18.10 -14.66
N ALA A 3 -1.47 -17.94 -14.16
CA ALA A 3 -2.34 -19.00 -13.62
C ALA A 3 -2.58 -20.22 -14.55
N HIS A 4 -2.36 -20.08 -15.87
CA HIS A 4 -2.50 -21.16 -16.84
C HIS A 4 -1.36 -22.20 -16.83
N LEU A 5 -0.26 -21.94 -16.13
CA LEU A 5 0.82 -22.93 -15.94
C LEU A 5 0.47 -23.96 -14.85
N ALA A 6 -0.49 -23.67 -13.98
CA ALA A 6 -0.91 -24.59 -12.91
C ALA A 6 -1.72 -25.81 -13.43
N VAL A 7 -2.25 -25.75 -14.66
CA VAL A 7 -3.15 -26.80 -15.21
C VAL A 7 -2.48 -27.64 -16.31
N GLY A 8 -1.19 -27.44 -16.59
CA GLY A 8 -0.44 -28.21 -17.59
C GLY A 8 -0.90 -28.02 -19.06
N LEU A 9 -1.75 -27.03 -19.32
CA LEU A 9 -2.22 -26.73 -20.67
C LEU A 9 -1.23 -25.84 -21.40
N HIS A 10 -0.52 -26.37 -22.38
CA HIS A 10 0.31 -25.61 -23.32
C HIS A 10 -0.59 -24.81 -24.28
N VAL A 11 -0.89 -23.56 -23.97
CA VAL A 11 -1.72 -22.70 -24.81
C VAL A 11 -0.86 -21.59 -25.42
N ASN A 12 -0.96 -21.40 -26.74
CA ASN A 12 -0.28 -20.31 -27.41
C ASN A 12 -0.87 -18.96 -26.98
N HIS A 13 -0.02 -18.09 -26.39
CA HIS A 13 -0.45 -16.78 -25.87
C HIS A 13 -1.12 -15.90 -26.94
N LYS A 14 -0.72 -15.98 -28.22
CA LYS A 14 -1.36 -15.24 -29.33
C LYS A 14 -2.80 -15.69 -29.57
N ARG A 15 -3.08 -16.99 -29.36
CA ARG A 15 -4.44 -17.53 -29.47
C ARG A 15 -5.29 -17.04 -28.31
N VAL A 16 -4.77 -17.06 -27.08
CA VAL A 16 -5.46 -16.50 -25.89
C VAL A 16 -5.76 -15.03 -26.10
N TYR A 17 -4.77 -14.24 -26.50
CA TYR A 17 -4.93 -12.80 -26.72
C TYR A 17 -6.01 -12.46 -27.76
N ARG A 18 -6.18 -13.29 -28.79
CA ARG A 18 -7.24 -13.12 -29.81
C ARG A 18 -8.61 -13.50 -29.29
N ILE A 19 -8.71 -14.56 -28.48
CA ILE A 19 -9.99 -15.07 -27.96
C ILE A 19 -10.53 -14.19 -26.82
N TYR A 20 -9.65 -13.62 -26.02
CA TYR A 20 -10.01 -12.82 -24.86
C TYR A 20 -10.99 -11.66 -25.16
N PRO A 21 -10.73 -10.79 -26.18
CA PRO A 21 -11.66 -9.73 -26.55
C PRO A 21 -12.95 -10.24 -27.15
N LEU A 22 -12.91 -11.36 -27.91
CA LEU A 22 -14.11 -11.95 -28.53
C LEU A 22 -15.12 -12.46 -27.49
N ASN A 23 -14.65 -12.86 -26.31
CA ASN A 23 -15.49 -13.31 -25.20
C ASN A 23 -15.79 -12.21 -24.18
N GLY A 24 -15.55 -10.95 -24.50
CA GLY A 24 -15.81 -9.83 -23.59
C GLY A 24 -14.91 -9.77 -22.36
N LEU A 25 -13.86 -10.60 -22.29
CA LEU A 25 -12.92 -10.67 -21.16
C LEU A 25 -11.82 -9.60 -21.21
N GLY A 26 -11.89 -8.69 -22.19
CA GLY A 26 -10.94 -7.59 -22.29
C GLY A 26 -11.05 -6.64 -21.10
N VAL A 27 -9.97 -6.56 -20.30
CA VAL A 27 -9.86 -5.54 -19.25
C VAL A 27 -9.86 -4.17 -19.92
N LYS A 28 -10.87 -3.33 -19.63
CA LYS A 28 -10.91 -1.95 -20.11
C LYS A 28 -9.71 -1.21 -19.53
N ARG A 29 -8.65 -0.99 -20.34
CA ARG A 29 -7.57 -0.10 -19.95
C ARG A 29 -8.17 1.28 -19.68
N ARG A 30 -8.07 1.78 -18.45
CA ARG A 30 -8.39 3.17 -18.14
C ARG A 30 -7.59 4.04 -19.11
N ARG A 31 -8.28 4.74 -20.03
CA ARG A 31 -7.64 5.80 -20.81
C ARG A 31 -7.13 6.85 -19.82
N ARG A 32 -5.81 6.99 -19.70
CA ARG A 32 -5.23 8.16 -19.04
C ARG A 32 -5.78 9.39 -19.77
N LEU A 33 -6.68 10.12 -19.13
CA LEU A 33 -6.97 11.48 -19.53
C LEU A 33 -5.65 12.22 -19.48
N LYS A 34 -5.19 12.78 -20.60
CA LYS A 34 -4.05 13.70 -20.64
C LYS A 34 -4.50 14.94 -19.88
N GLY A 35 -4.24 14.98 -18.57
CA GLY A 35 -4.38 16.18 -17.76
C GLY A 35 -3.41 17.23 -18.25
N LEU A 36 -3.79 18.49 -18.12
CA LEU A 36 -2.91 19.64 -18.29
C LEU A 36 -1.57 19.38 -17.57
N ALA A 37 -0.47 19.65 -18.25
CA ALA A 37 0.88 19.52 -17.70
C ALA A 37 1.03 20.47 -16.50
N THR A 38 0.72 19.97 -15.32
CA THR A 38 1.06 20.65 -14.07
C THR A 38 2.54 20.41 -13.82
N GLU A 39 3.29 21.44 -13.45
CA GLU A 39 4.69 21.33 -13.09
C GLU A 39 4.88 20.18 -12.12
N ARG A 40 5.59 19.17 -12.58
CA ARG A 40 5.95 18.01 -11.78
C ARG A 40 7.19 18.37 -11.00
N PHE A 41 7.03 18.82 -9.76
CA PHE A 41 8.16 18.81 -8.85
C PHE A 41 8.50 17.33 -8.60
N PRO A 42 9.70 16.85 -9.01
CA PRO A 42 10.09 15.49 -8.72
C PRO A 42 10.10 15.31 -7.20
N LEU A 43 9.39 14.30 -6.71
CA LEU A 43 9.62 13.80 -5.36
C LEU A 43 11.01 13.17 -5.39
N PHE A 44 11.95 13.80 -4.73
CA PHE A 44 13.21 13.14 -4.45
C PHE A 44 12.88 11.94 -3.56
N PRO A 45 13.22 10.70 -3.98
CA PRO A 45 13.09 9.56 -3.09
C PRO A 45 13.93 9.83 -1.84
N PRO A 46 13.47 9.43 -0.65
CA PRO A 46 14.28 9.56 0.56
C PRO A 46 15.62 8.86 0.33
N GLY A 47 16.70 9.45 0.84
CA GLY A 47 18.07 8.95 0.62
C GLY A 47 18.50 7.86 1.60
N ALA A 48 17.66 7.48 2.57
CA ALA A 48 17.98 6.48 3.57
C ALA A 48 16.70 5.86 4.18
N PRO A 49 16.81 4.67 4.80
CA PRO A 49 15.73 4.06 5.57
C PRO A 49 15.22 5.00 6.66
N ASN A 50 13.97 4.85 7.01
CA ASN A 50 13.32 5.54 8.13
C ASN A 50 13.29 7.08 8.03
N LEU A 51 13.55 7.66 6.85
CA LEU A 51 13.39 9.10 6.65
C LEU A 51 11.92 9.48 6.37
N THR A 52 11.23 8.69 5.59
CA THR A 52 9.84 8.99 5.22
C THR A 52 8.98 7.74 5.28
N TRP A 53 7.95 7.79 6.11
CA TRP A 53 6.89 6.79 6.10
C TRP A 53 5.68 7.29 5.33
N ALA A 54 5.14 6.45 4.46
CA ALA A 54 3.90 6.71 3.76
C ALA A 54 2.75 5.99 4.47
N LEU A 55 1.74 6.75 4.88
CA LEU A 55 0.50 6.22 5.44
C LEU A 55 -0.61 6.30 4.40
N ASP A 56 -1.41 5.26 4.32
CA ASP A 56 -2.61 5.26 3.50
C ASP A 56 -3.72 4.41 4.12
N PHE A 57 -4.96 4.72 3.75
CA PHE A 57 -6.13 4.01 4.22
C PHE A 57 -6.87 3.34 3.07
N VAL A 58 -7.11 2.05 3.24
CA VAL A 58 -7.87 1.25 2.29
C VAL A 58 -9.15 0.76 2.97
N MET A 59 -10.26 0.82 2.26
CA MET A 59 -11.57 0.39 2.76
C MET A 59 -11.99 -0.91 2.07
N ASP A 60 -12.53 -1.86 2.84
CA ASP A 60 -13.13 -3.08 2.33
C ASP A 60 -14.31 -3.50 3.21
N ALA A 61 -14.90 -4.67 2.97
CA ALA A 61 -16.00 -5.20 3.77
C ALA A 61 -15.84 -6.70 4.03
N LEU A 62 -16.30 -7.13 5.19
CA LEU A 62 -16.47 -8.55 5.49
C LEU A 62 -17.62 -9.16 4.66
N ALA A 63 -17.67 -10.47 4.56
CA ALA A 63 -18.76 -11.21 3.91
C ALA A 63 -20.16 -10.86 4.45
N SER A 64 -20.23 -10.42 5.71
CA SER A 64 -21.45 -9.89 6.34
C SER A 64 -21.87 -8.50 5.86
N GLY A 65 -21.10 -7.85 4.97
CA GLY A 65 -21.29 -6.47 4.54
C GLY A 65 -20.76 -5.42 5.53
N ARG A 66 -20.23 -5.82 6.67
CA ARG A 66 -19.66 -4.89 7.66
C ARG A 66 -18.35 -4.31 7.13
N ARG A 67 -18.26 -3.00 7.02
CA ARG A 67 -17.06 -2.30 6.53
C ARG A 67 -15.89 -2.48 7.47
N ILE A 68 -14.71 -2.67 6.89
CA ILE A 68 -13.42 -2.65 7.57
C ILE A 68 -12.54 -1.57 6.96
N LYS A 69 -11.63 -1.07 7.75
CA LYS A 69 -10.64 -0.07 7.36
C LYS A 69 -9.25 -0.63 7.62
N CYS A 70 -8.37 -0.54 6.63
CA CYS A 70 -6.98 -0.95 6.74
C CYS A 70 -6.09 0.30 6.72
N LEU A 71 -5.21 0.43 7.71
CA LEU A 71 -4.13 1.41 7.71
C LEU A 71 -2.86 0.72 7.25
N ASN A 72 -2.28 1.21 6.17
CA ASN A 72 -1.00 0.77 5.62
C ASN A 72 0.08 1.78 5.99
N CYS A 73 1.23 1.30 6.44
CA CYS A 73 2.43 2.12 6.66
C CYS A 73 3.60 1.48 5.92
N VAL A 74 4.24 2.23 5.04
CA VAL A 74 5.35 1.76 4.19
C VAL A 74 6.53 2.72 4.32
N ASP A 75 7.74 2.19 4.42
CA ASP A 75 8.96 2.99 4.31
C ASP A 75 9.22 3.32 2.83
N ASP A 76 9.31 4.61 2.52
CA ASP A 76 9.47 5.07 1.14
C ASP A 76 10.84 4.73 0.52
N PHE A 77 11.86 4.46 1.32
CA PHE A 77 13.20 4.08 0.84
C PHE A 77 13.30 2.58 0.65
N THR A 78 13.12 1.79 1.72
CA THR A 78 13.26 0.34 1.68
C THR A 78 12.11 -0.37 1.00
N LYS A 79 10.99 0.31 0.79
CA LYS A 79 9.74 -0.25 0.28
C LYS A 79 9.10 -1.29 1.22
N GLU A 80 9.64 -1.47 2.42
CA GLU A 80 9.03 -2.37 3.39
C GLU A 80 7.65 -1.89 3.83
N CYS A 81 6.71 -2.81 3.83
CA CYS A 81 5.43 -2.62 4.51
C CYS A 81 5.63 -2.82 6.01
N LEU A 82 5.75 -1.72 6.76
CA LEU A 82 6.01 -1.72 8.20
C LEU A 82 4.84 -2.30 8.98
N THR A 83 3.61 -1.99 8.56
CA THR A 83 2.40 -2.57 9.14
C THR A 83 1.20 -2.45 8.20
N ILE A 84 0.24 -3.37 8.36
CA ILE A 84 -1.13 -3.25 7.86
C ILE A 84 -2.07 -3.60 9.01
N ILE A 85 -2.87 -2.65 9.47
CA ILE A 85 -3.83 -2.86 10.56
C ILE A 85 -5.24 -2.81 10.01
N ALA A 86 -5.97 -3.93 10.11
CA ALA A 86 -7.39 -4.01 9.77
C ALA A 86 -8.27 -3.88 11.02
N ALA A 87 -9.23 -2.94 11.00
CA ALA A 87 -10.19 -2.70 12.07
C ALA A 87 -11.53 -2.19 11.52
N PHE A 88 -12.56 -2.17 12.36
CA PHE A 88 -13.85 -1.55 12.00
C PHE A 88 -13.80 -0.03 11.97
N GLY A 89 -12.82 0.57 12.63
CA GLY A 89 -12.54 1.99 12.64
C GLY A 89 -11.16 2.23 13.22
N ILE A 90 -10.45 3.23 12.72
CA ILE A 90 -9.11 3.59 13.18
C ILE A 90 -9.10 5.10 13.43
N PRO A 91 -9.47 5.55 14.64
CA PRO A 91 -9.41 6.97 15.00
C PRO A 91 -7.95 7.43 15.12
N GLY A 92 -7.71 8.75 15.00
CA GLY A 92 -6.37 9.32 15.02
C GLY A 92 -5.51 8.92 16.23
N VAL A 93 -6.11 8.80 17.43
CA VAL A 93 -5.40 8.29 18.62
C VAL A 93 -4.92 6.84 18.43
N GLN A 94 -5.63 6.03 17.67
CA GLN A 94 -5.17 4.67 17.36
C GLN A 94 -4.04 4.70 16.32
N VAL A 95 -4.07 5.63 15.38
CA VAL A 95 -2.97 5.85 14.43
C VAL A 95 -1.69 6.16 15.20
N THR A 96 -1.70 7.10 16.16
CA THR A 96 -0.50 7.44 16.94
C THR A 96 0.06 6.25 17.70
N ARG A 97 -0.80 5.43 18.33
CA ARG A 97 -0.35 4.19 19.01
C ARG A 97 0.28 3.17 18.06
N ILE A 98 -0.24 3.05 16.83
CA ILE A 98 0.34 2.17 15.81
C ILE A 98 1.72 2.68 15.41
N LEU A 99 1.87 3.99 15.21
CA LEU A 99 3.14 4.61 14.88
C LEU A 99 4.17 4.43 16.02
N ASP A 100 3.76 4.55 17.27
CA ASP A 100 4.63 4.29 18.42
C ASP A 100 5.13 2.83 18.44
N ILE A 101 4.25 1.86 18.15
CA ILE A 101 4.64 0.45 18.06
C ILE A 101 5.68 0.23 16.96
N ILE A 102 5.53 0.85 15.80
CA ILE A 102 6.53 0.75 14.73
C ILE A 102 7.84 1.42 15.19
N ALA A 103 7.75 2.58 15.81
CA ALA A 103 8.90 3.34 16.26
C ALA A 103 9.72 2.63 17.36
N LEU A 104 9.14 1.74 18.15
CA LEU A 104 9.87 0.91 19.13
C LEU A 104 10.98 0.07 18.49
N PHE A 105 10.80 -0.34 17.23
CA PHE A 105 11.76 -1.19 16.52
C PHE A 105 12.63 -0.43 15.51
N ARG A 106 12.10 0.70 15.01
CA ARG A 106 12.73 1.44 13.90
C ARG A 106 13.20 2.84 14.28
N GLY A 107 12.79 3.36 15.42
CA GLY A 107 12.86 4.80 15.72
C GLY A 107 11.76 5.57 14.98
N TYR A 108 11.62 6.85 15.32
CA TYR A 108 10.66 7.74 14.67
C TYR A 108 11.18 8.21 13.30
N PRO A 109 10.31 8.33 12.28
CA PRO A 109 10.71 8.84 10.98
C PRO A 109 10.92 10.36 11.03
N ALA A 110 11.68 10.91 10.11
CA ALA A 110 11.77 12.37 9.98
C ALA A 110 10.48 12.96 9.41
N THR A 111 9.80 12.22 8.53
CA THR A 111 8.59 12.69 7.85
C THR A 111 7.55 11.59 7.76
N ILE A 112 6.28 11.93 7.95
CA ILE A 112 5.14 11.10 7.59
C ILE A 112 4.41 11.76 6.44
N ARG A 113 4.17 11.00 5.37
CA ARG A 113 3.39 11.40 4.21
C ARG A 113 2.06 10.65 4.18
N SER A 114 0.95 11.37 4.01
CA SER A 114 -0.38 10.79 3.90
C SER A 114 -1.30 11.65 3.06
N ASP A 115 -2.43 11.11 2.64
CA ASP A 115 -3.53 11.90 2.10
C ASP A 115 -4.22 12.73 3.22
N GLN A 116 -5.17 13.59 2.83
CA GLN A 116 -5.91 14.45 3.77
C GLN A 116 -7.14 13.75 4.36
N GLY A 117 -7.02 12.50 4.78
CA GLY A 117 -8.10 11.80 5.49
C GLY A 117 -8.36 12.39 6.88
N PRO A 118 -9.58 12.28 7.42
CA PRO A 118 -9.92 12.80 8.75
C PRO A 118 -9.12 12.16 9.89
N GLU A 119 -8.59 10.96 9.68
CA GLU A 119 -7.77 10.24 10.65
C GLU A 119 -6.37 10.82 10.81
N VAL A 120 -5.86 11.44 9.75
CA VAL A 120 -4.52 12.06 9.72
C VAL A 120 -4.58 13.57 9.84
N THR A 121 -5.72 14.20 9.57
CA THR A 121 -5.96 15.63 9.81
C THR A 121 -6.60 15.86 11.19
N CYS A 122 -6.06 15.22 12.22
CA CYS A 122 -6.61 15.29 13.56
C CYS A 122 -5.58 15.82 14.56
N ARG A 123 -6.07 16.53 15.58
CA ARG A 123 -5.23 17.11 16.64
C ARG A 123 -4.31 16.09 17.32
N ALA A 124 -4.74 14.82 17.43
CA ALA A 124 -3.94 13.80 18.07
C ALA A 124 -2.66 13.49 17.29
N LEU A 125 -2.74 13.41 15.95
CA LEU A 125 -1.58 13.16 15.11
C LEU A 125 -0.67 14.40 15.03
N ASP A 126 -1.24 15.61 14.96
CA ASP A 126 -0.47 16.85 14.97
C ASP A 126 0.34 16.99 16.26
N GLN A 127 -0.28 16.71 17.42
CA GLN A 127 0.39 16.74 18.72
C GLN A 127 1.47 15.69 18.81
N TRP A 128 1.18 14.46 18.40
CA TRP A 128 2.15 13.35 18.36
C TRP A 128 3.37 13.68 17.49
N ALA A 129 3.13 14.24 16.31
CA ALA A 129 4.19 14.64 15.39
C ALA A 129 5.09 15.72 15.99
N PHE A 130 4.50 16.72 16.66
CA PHE A 130 5.23 17.76 17.35
C PHE A 130 6.09 17.20 18.50
N GLU A 131 5.53 16.29 19.32
CA GLU A 131 6.22 15.68 20.46
C GLU A 131 7.43 14.82 20.03
N HIS A 132 7.37 14.21 18.86
CA HIS A 132 8.43 13.35 18.35
C HIS A 132 9.32 13.99 17.27
N GLY A 133 9.10 15.26 16.96
CA GLY A 133 9.87 15.98 15.94
C GLY A 133 9.66 15.47 14.51
N VAL A 134 8.48 14.90 14.23
CA VAL A 134 8.09 14.33 12.93
C VAL A 134 7.37 15.38 12.09
N GLU A 135 7.79 15.56 10.83
CA GLU A 135 7.11 16.44 9.89
C GLU A 135 5.93 15.73 9.24
N LEU A 136 4.72 16.30 9.31
CA LEU A 136 3.54 15.80 8.60
C LEU A 136 3.43 16.46 7.22
N ARG A 137 3.51 15.68 6.15
CA ARG A 137 3.32 16.12 4.77
C ARG A 137 2.02 15.58 4.21
N LEU A 138 0.96 16.38 4.30
CA LEU A 138 -0.35 16.04 3.77
C LEU A 138 -0.40 16.31 2.26
N ILE A 139 -0.75 15.28 1.49
CA ILE A 139 -0.85 15.33 0.03
C ILE A 139 -2.26 15.77 -0.35
N GLN A 140 -2.35 16.81 -1.17
CA GLN A 140 -3.66 17.25 -1.68
C GLN A 140 -4.23 16.22 -2.66
N PRO A 141 -5.54 15.88 -2.57
CA PRO A 141 -6.20 14.86 -3.39
C PRO A 141 -6.09 15.08 -4.92
N SER A 142 -5.80 16.30 -5.36
CA SER A 142 -5.70 16.67 -6.79
C SER A 142 -4.31 16.48 -7.41
N LYS A 143 -3.32 15.95 -6.67
CA LYS A 143 -1.94 15.77 -7.15
C LYS A 143 -1.47 14.32 -7.00
N PRO A 144 -1.98 13.39 -7.85
CA PRO A 144 -1.67 11.95 -7.77
C PRO A 144 -0.20 11.61 -7.97
N THR A 145 0.61 12.50 -8.55
CA THR A 145 2.04 12.24 -8.81
C THR A 145 2.92 12.20 -7.54
N LYS A 146 2.38 12.52 -6.38
CA LYS A 146 3.14 12.61 -5.12
C LYS A 146 3.11 11.33 -4.27
N ASN A 147 2.37 10.30 -4.66
CA ASN A 147 2.20 9.08 -3.88
C ASN A 147 2.35 7.79 -4.70
N GLY A 148 3.07 7.84 -5.81
CA GLY A 148 3.12 6.74 -6.80
C GLY A 148 3.52 5.38 -6.23
N PHE A 149 4.29 5.35 -5.13
CA PHE A 149 4.66 4.08 -4.51
C PHE A 149 3.55 3.54 -3.60
N SER A 150 2.96 4.35 -2.72
CA SER A 150 1.82 3.92 -1.90
C SER A 150 0.63 3.51 -2.78
N GLU A 151 0.39 4.22 -3.90
CA GLU A 151 -0.62 3.83 -4.88
C GLU A 151 -0.31 2.47 -5.53
N SER A 152 0.96 2.19 -5.83
CA SER A 152 1.39 0.89 -6.36
C SER A 152 1.22 -0.22 -5.32
N PHE A 153 1.64 -0.01 -4.08
CA PHE A 153 1.45 -0.94 -2.98
C PHE A 153 -0.03 -1.22 -2.73
N ASN A 154 -0.85 -0.17 -2.65
CA ASN A 154 -2.29 -0.33 -2.45
C ASN A 154 -2.98 -1.02 -3.63
N GLY A 155 -2.54 -0.78 -4.87
CA GLY A 155 -3.01 -1.53 -6.04
C GLY A 155 -2.75 -3.02 -5.89
N GLN A 156 -1.55 -3.39 -5.45
CA GLN A 156 -1.20 -4.79 -5.18
C GLN A 156 -1.98 -5.37 -4.00
N PHE A 157 -2.13 -4.62 -2.91
CA PHE A 157 -2.93 -5.02 -1.77
C PHE A 157 -4.39 -5.29 -2.16
N TRP A 158 -4.97 -4.44 -3.03
CA TRP A 158 -6.28 -4.67 -3.61
C TRP A 158 -6.33 -5.92 -4.47
N ASP A 159 -5.43 -6.05 -5.43
CA ASP A 159 -5.48 -7.08 -6.46
C ASP A 159 -5.14 -8.48 -5.89
N GLU A 160 -4.20 -8.57 -4.94
CA GLU A 160 -3.66 -9.84 -4.45
C GLU A 160 -4.26 -10.27 -3.10
N CYS A 161 -4.98 -9.40 -2.40
CA CYS A 161 -5.57 -9.72 -1.11
C CYS A 161 -7.07 -9.42 -1.05
N LEU A 162 -7.46 -8.15 -1.18
CA LEU A 162 -8.84 -7.76 -0.92
C LEU A 162 -9.80 -8.31 -1.98
N ASN A 163 -9.40 -8.34 -3.27
CA ASN A 163 -10.21 -8.87 -4.35
C ASN A 163 -10.19 -10.41 -4.45
N GLU A 164 -9.18 -11.06 -3.86
CA GLU A 164 -9.06 -12.52 -3.94
C GLU A 164 -9.69 -13.26 -2.75
N HIS A 165 -9.96 -12.54 -1.64
CA HIS A 165 -10.41 -13.17 -0.42
C HIS A 165 -11.76 -12.63 0.07
N TRP A 166 -12.64 -13.55 0.49
CA TRP A 166 -13.86 -13.24 1.21
C TRP A 166 -13.62 -13.40 2.71
N PHE A 167 -13.53 -12.28 3.41
CA PHE A 167 -13.27 -12.28 4.85
C PHE A 167 -14.55 -12.61 5.62
N SER A 168 -14.60 -13.77 6.25
CA SER A 168 -15.74 -14.17 7.09
C SER A 168 -15.88 -13.28 8.34
N GLU A 169 -14.73 -12.93 8.94
CA GLU A 169 -14.64 -12.12 10.16
C GLU A 169 -13.35 -11.31 10.21
N ILE A 170 -13.26 -10.38 11.16
CA ILE A 170 -12.10 -9.47 11.27
C ILE A 170 -10.78 -10.20 11.61
N LEU A 171 -10.84 -11.29 12.39
CA LEU A 171 -9.64 -12.08 12.72
C LEU A 171 -9.12 -12.82 11.50
N HIS A 172 -10.03 -13.36 10.66
CA HIS A 172 -9.70 -13.97 9.40
C HIS A 172 -9.03 -12.96 8.45
N ALA A 173 -9.61 -11.75 8.31
CA ALA A 173 -9.03 -10.68 7.53
C ALA A 173 -7.62 -10.31 8.01
N ARG A 174 -7.43 -10.13 9.32
CA ARG A 174 -6.13 -9.81 9.91
C ARG A 174 -5.07 -10.85 9.63
N LYS A 175 -5.42 -12.12 9.69
CA LYS A 175 -4.49 -13.22 9.40
C LYS A 175 -4.03 -13.14 7.94
N ILE A 176 -4.95 -13.13 6.98
CA ILE A 176 -4.62 -13.10 5.54
C ILE A 176 -3.83 -11.85 5.17
N ILE A 177 -4.22 -10.69 5.70
CA ILE A 177 -3.53 -9.42 5.48
C ILE A 177 -2.10 -9.47 6.05
N ASN A 178 -1.90 -10.08 7.22
CA ASN A 178 -0.56 -10.23 7.78
C ASN A 178 0.31 -11.21 6.96
N ASP A 179 -0.27 -12.30 6.49
CA ASP A 179 0.42 -13.28 5.62
C ASP A 179 0.85 -12.61 4.31
N LEU A 180 -0.01 -11.77 3.71
CA LEU A 180 0.35 -10.96 2.55
C LEU A 180 1.52 -10.01 2.87
N ARG A 181 1.46 -9.28 4.00
CA ARG A 181 2.52 -8.34 4.40
C ARG A 181 3.87 -9.04 4.53
N GLN A 182 3.89 -10.22 5.16
CA GLN A 182 5.11 -11.01 5.27
C GLN A 182 5.61 -11.46 3.91
N ASN A 183 4.75 -12.02 3.07
CA ASN A 183 5.12 -12.43 1.72
C ASN A 183 5.66 -11.27 0.87
N TYR A 184 5.01 -10.09 0.97
CA TYR A 184 5.44 -8.88 0.29
C TYR A 184 6.86 -8.47 0.69
N ASN A 185 7.16 -8.47 1.99
CA ASN A 185 8.47 -8.05 2.49
C ASN A 185 9.57 -9.10 2.25
N GLU A 186 9.26 -10.38 2.42
CA GLU A 186 10.27 -11.44 2.50
C GLU A 186 10.46 -12.23 1.20
N SER A 187 9.43 -12.26 0.34
CA SER A 187 9.45 -13.18 -0.82
C SER A 187 9.29 -12.49 -2.16
N ARG A 188 9.00 -11.19 -2.19
CA ARG A 188 8.68 -10.49 -3.41
C ARG A 188 9.82 -9.58 -3.88
N PRO A 189 10.49 -9.90 -5.01
CA PRO A 189 11.50 -9.04 -5.59
C PRO A 189 10.89 -7.75 -6.17
N HIS A 190 11.53 -6.62 -5.94
CA HIS A 190 11.13 -5.31 -6.45
C HIS A 190 12.13 -4.79 -7.48
N SER A 191 11.66 -4.43 -8.67
CA SER A 191 12.52 -3.86 -9.72
C SER A 191 13.19 -2.55 -9.32
N SER A 192 12.58 -1.77 -8.42
CA SER A 192 13.15 -0.53 -7.88
C SER A 192 14.20 -0.76 -6.80
N LEU A 193 14.40 -2.00 -6.36
CA LEU A 193 15.37 -2.45 -5.36
C LEU A 193 16.36 -3.46 -5.97
N ASP A 194 16.69 -3.32 -7.24
CA ASP A 194 17.58 -4.22 -7.97
C ASP A 194 17.15 -5.71 -7.89
N ASN A 195 15.83 -5.94 -7.90
CA ASN A 195 15.21 -7.25 -7.73
C ASN A 195 15.45 -7.92 -6.36
N GLN A 196 15.85 -7.17 -5.36
CA GLN A 196 15.83 -7.63 -3.97
C GLN A 196 14.42 -7.54 -3.38
N THR A 197 14.15 -8.34 -2.35
CA THR A 197 12.96 -8.15 -1.53
C THR A 197 13.14 -6.91 -0.63
N PRO A 198 12.04 -6.27 -0.18
CA PRO A 198 12.15 -5.16 0.78
C PRO A 198 12.95 -5.50 2.03
N ALA A 199 12.80 -6.71 2.57
CA ALA A 199 13.53 -7.16 3.75
C ALA A 199 15.03 -7.34 3.48
N GLU A 200 15.43 -7.92 2.34
CA GLU A 200 16.83 -8.04 1.93
C GLU A 200 17.47 -6.68 1.76
N PHE A 201 16.80 -5.77 1.08
CA PHE A 201 17.29 -4.41 0.84
C PHE A 201 17.42 -3.59 2.14
N ALA A 202 16.51 -3.80 3.09
CA ALA A 202 16.56 -3.12 4.39
C ALA A 202 17.65 -3.65 5.32
N ALA A 203 18.15 -4.86 5.11
CA ALA A 203 19.19 -5.49 5.89
C ALA A 203 20.63 -5.15 5.43
N GLY A 204 20.79 -4.65 4.20
CA GLY A 204 22.08 -4.25 3.61
C GLY A 204 22.37 -2.80 3.81
#